data_7bf565873a12b42c8052c95417e27333
#
_entry.id   7bf565873a12b42c8052c95417e27333
#
_cell.length_a   1.000
_cell.length_b   1.000
_cell.length_c   1.000
_cell.angle_alpha   90.00
_cell.angle_beta   90.00
_cell.angle_gamma   90.00
#
_symmetry.space_group_name_H-M   'P 1'
#
loop_
_entity.id
_entity.type
_entity.pdbx_description
1 polymer ?
#
loop_
_entity_poly.entity_id
_entity_poly.type
_entity_poly.pdbx_seq_one_letter_code
_entity_poly.pdbx_strand_id
1 'polypeptide(L)'
;MIENKVVISARAEEVVRLLKRKYPDSKCSLNYSNPHELLVATILSAQCTDHRVNQVLPELFNSYPSVKAFAFADLNKLSQEIYPCGYHNQKAKSIQGSSLAIMNDHGGKVPQTMEELIKLPGVGRKTANCILGECFGYPSMVIDTHMIRIMNLLQFATSKDPKKIELELMEVFNKRDWVKLTHMVIDHGRAVCIARRPQCDQCVLQDLCPSVLR
;
A
#
# COMPACT_ATOMS: atom_id res chain seq x y z
N MET A 1 -11.30 -21.32 21.41
CA MET A 1 -10.27 -21.02 22.44
C MET A 1 -9.52 -19.79 21.96
N ILE A 2 -9.45 -18.74 22.77
CA ILE A 2 -8.65 -17.55 22.46
C ILE A 2 -7.19 -17.96 22.64
N GLU A 3 -6.43 -17.94 21.54
CA GLU A 3 -5.00 -18.23 21.57
C GLU A 3 -4.28 -17.25 22.52
N ASN A 4 -3.40 -17.75 23.38
CA ASN A 4 -2.68 -16.88 24.32
C ASN A 4 -1.79 -15.87 23.55
N LYS A 5 -1.72 -14.62 24.00
CA LYS A 5 -0.97 -13.54 23.37
C LYS A 5 0.49 -13.92 23.03
N VAL A 6 1.13 -14.72 23.89
CA VAL A 6 2.49 -15.23 23.66
C VAL A 6 2.53 -16.19 22.47
N VAL A 7 1.54 -17.06 22.32
CA VAL A 7 1.46 -18.05 21.24
C VAL A 7 1.18 -17.34 19.91
N ILE A 8 0.28 -16.35 19.90
CA ILE A 8 -0.02 -15.53 18.72
C ILE A 8 1.24 -14.80 18.24
N SER A 9 1.99 -14.16 19.15
CA SER A 9 3.21 -13.44 18.80
C SER A 9 4.29 -14.36 18.24
N ALA A 10 4.50 -15.54 18.82
CA ALA A 10 5.45 -16.54 18.31
C ALA A 10 5.05 -17.02 16.90
N ARG A 11 3.75 -17.27 16.66
CA ARG A 11 3.23 -17.66 15.36
C ARG A 11 3.40 -16.52 14.33
N ALA A 12 3.21 -15.28 14.73
CA ALA A 12 3.42 -14.10 13.88
C ALA A 12 4.90 -13.95 13.47
N GLU A 13 5.83 -14.13 14.40
CA GLU A 13 7.27 -14.10 14.10
C GLU A 13 7.65 -15.18 13.09
N GLU A 14 7.12 -16.41 13.25
CA GLU A 14 7.38 -17.51 12.33
C GLU A 14 6.77 -17.23 10.94
N VAL A 15 5.56 -16.69 10.86
CA VAL A 15 4.95 -16.24 9.60
C VAL A 15 5.86 -15.21 8.89
N VAL A 16 6.34 -14.21 9.62
CA VAL A 16 7.26 -13.19 9.06
C VAL A 16 8.55 -13.84 8.56
N ARG A 17 9.13 -14.77 9.32
CA ARG A 17 10.36 -15.48 8.96
C ARG A 17 10.20 -16.27 7.66
N LEU A 18 9.10 -17.03 7.53
CA LEU A 18 8.81 -17.83 6.35
C LEU A 18 8.55 -16.95 5.11
N LEU A 19 7.78 -15.86 5.28
CA LEU A 19 7.53 -14.90 4.19
C LEU A 19 8.81 -14.20 3.74
N LYS A 20 9.69 -13.77 4.66
CA LYS A 20 11.00 -13.19 4.32
C LYS A 20 11.86 -14.14 3.50
N ARG A 21 11.84 -15.43 3.83
CA ARG A 21 12.58 -16.45 3.07
C ARG A 21 12.00 -16.67 1.68
N LYS A 22 10.66 -16.66 1.56
CA LYS A 22 9.96 -16.90 0.29
C LYS A 22 9.98 -15.69 -0.64
N TYR A 23 9.91 -14.48 -0.06
CA TYR A 23 9.78 -13.21 -0.78
C TYR A 23 10.84 -12.19 -0.33
N PRO A 24 12.15 -12.48 -0.49
CA PRO A 24 13.23 -11.62 0.01
C PRO A 24 13.21 -10.23 -0.65
N ASP A 25 12.82 -10.15 -1.93
CA ASP A 25 12.85 -8.94 -2.75
C ASP A 25 11.52 -8.18 -2.78
N SER A 26 10.52 -8.58 -1.97
CA SER A 26 9.25 -7.88 -1.89
C SER A 26 9.44 -6.41 -1.53
N LYS A 27 8.83 -5.54 -2.32
CA LYS A 27 8.89 -4.07 -2.18
C LYS A 27 7.66 -3.43 -2.82
N CYS A 28 7.52 -2.12 -2.69
CA CYS A 28 6.50 -1.37 -3.42
C CYS A 28 6.60 -1.66 -4.92
N SER A 29 5.47 -2.04 -5.54
CA SER A 29 5.41 -2.38 -6.96
C SER A 29 5.24 -1.16 -7.87
N LEU A 30 4.95 0.01 -7.32
CA LEU A 30 4.89 1.27 -8.07
C LEU A 30 6.28 1.84 -8.30
N ASN A 31 6.51 2.40 -9.48
CA ASN A 31 7.78 3.07 -9.83
C ASN A 31 7.74 4.52 -9.37
N TYR A 32 8.75 4.94 -8.62
CA TYR A 32 8.91 6.32 -8.15
C TYR A 32 10.37 6.60 -7.80
N SER A 33 10.76 7.88 -7.84
CA SER A 33 12.10 8.34 -7.46
C SER A 33 12.07 9.27 -6.23
N ASN A 34 10.89 9.80 -5.87
CA ASN A 34 10.72 10.71 -4.75
C ASN A 34 9.31 10.61 -4.13
N PRO A 35 9.06 11.18 -2.93
CA PRO A 35 7.78 11.09 -2.24
C PRO A 35 6.57 11.63 -3.02
N HIS A 36 6.75 12.67 -3.84
CA HIS A 36 5.67 13.22 -4.63
C HIS A 36 5.29 12.29 -5.79
N GLU A 37 6.25 11.68 -6.44
CA GLU A 37 5.99 10.66 -7.47
C GLU A 37 5.25 9.46 -6.90
N LEU A 38 5.63 9.00 -5.69
CA LEU A 38 4.89 7.93 -5.02
C LEU A 38 3.45 8.35 -4.68
N LEU A 39 3.24 9.62 -4.26
CA LEU A 39 1.91 10.16 -4.03
C LEU A 39 1.06 10.10 -5.30
N VAL A 40 1.57 10.59 -6.42
CA VAL A 40 0.89 10.55 -7.73
C VAL A 40 0.60 9.10 -8.13
N ALA A 41 1.60 8.22 -8.05
CA ALA A 41 1.45 6.81 -8.41
C ALA A 41 0.39 6.11 -7.55
N THR A 42 0.33 6.39 -6.24
CA THR A 42 -0.69 5.80 -5.35
C THR A 42 -2.09 6.34 -5.61
N ILE A 43 -2.26 7.60 -5.98
CA ILE A 43 -3.55 8.15 -6.43
C ILE A 43 -3.99 7.43 -7.72
N LEU A 44 -3.07 7.22 -8.66
CA LEU A 44 -3.36 6.52 -9.91
C LEU A 44 -3.70 5.03 -9.69
N SER A 45 -3.13 4.37 -8.69
CA SER A 45 -3.38 2.95 -8.41
C SER A 45 -4.76 2.65 -7.81
N ALA A 46 -5.52 3.67 -7.39
CA ALA A 46 -6.89 3.46 -6.93
C ALA A 46 -7.76 2.83 -8.02
N GLN A 47 -8.23 1.60 -7.79
CA GLN A 47 -8.99 0.79 -8.76
C GLN A 47 -8.28 0.60 -10.13
N CYS A 48 -6.96 0.59 -10.12
CA CYS A 48 -6.11 0.33 -11.28
C CYS A 48 -4.97 -0.61 -10.89
N THR A 49 -4.51 -1.44 -11.83
CA THR A 49 -3.37 -2.32 -11.56
C THR A 49 -2.06 -1.54 -11.54
N ASP A 50 -1.13 -1.92 -10.65
CA ASP A 50 0.20 -1.29 -10.56
C ASP A 50 0.94 -1.37 -11.91
N HIS A 51 0.77 -2.48 -12.65
CA HIS A 51 1.33 -2.64 -13.99
C HIS A 51 0.85 -1.53 -14.95
N ARG A 52 -0.46 -1.26 -14.99
CA ARG A 52 -1.03 -0.19 -15.83
C ARG A 52 -0.55 1.18 -15.40
N VAL A 53 -0.48 1.43 -14.10
CA VAL A 53 0.06 2.69 -13.57
C VAL A 53 1.51 2.87 -14.02
N ASN A 54 2.37 1.87 -13.82
CA ASN A 54 3.78 1.92 -14.19
C ASN A 54 4.03 2.14 -15.70
N GLN A 55 3.07 1.77 -16.56
CA GLN A 55 3.14 2.07 -18.00
C GLN A 55 2.94 3.56 -18.29
N VAL A 56 2.16 4.27 -17.48
CA VAL A 56 1.83 5.68 -17.67
C VAL A 56 2.88 6.61 -17.03
N LEU A 57 3.47 6.19 -15.89
CA LEU A 57 4.34 7.06 -15.09
C LEU A 57 5.54 7.66 -15.84
N PRO A 58 6.27 6.97 -16.74
CA PRO A 58 7.46 7.54 -17.38
C PRO A 58 7.15 8.79 -18.20
N GLU A 59 6.14 8.75 -19.04
CA GLU A 59 5.71 9.90 -19.86
C GLU A 59 5.11 11.00 -19.00
N LEU A 60 4.34 10.62 -17.98
CA LEU A 60 3.71 11.55 -17.05
C LEU A 60 4.76 12.35 -16.28
N PHE A 61 5.78 11.71 -15.72
CA PHE A 61 6.84 12.40 -14.97
C PHE A 61 7.78 13.21 -15.87
N ASN A 62 7.92 12.83 -17.14
CA ASN A 62 8.58 13.69 -18.13
C ASN A 62 7.78 14.95 -18.42
N SER A 63 6.46 14.85 -18.57
CA SER A 63 5.58 16.00 -18.82
C SER A 63 5.50 16.91 -17.59
N TYR A 64 5.54 16.33 -16.38
CA TYR A 64 5.41 17.07 -15.10
C TYR A 64 6.57 16.72 -14.14
N PRO A 65 7.76 17.29 -14.33
CA PRO A 65 8.97 16.89 -13.59
C PRO A 65 9.05 17.42 -12.15
N SER A 66 8.01 18.09 -11.65
CA SER A 66 8.03 18.68 -10.30
C SER A 66 6.64 18.82 -9.70
N VAL A 67 6.57 18.99 -8.37
CA VAL A 67 5.32 19.34 -7.66
C VAL A 67 4.65 20.56 -8.29
N LYS A 68 5.45 21.61 -8.63
CA LYS A 68 4.96 22.82 -9.27
C LYS A 68 4.34 22.54 -10.64
N ALA A 69 4.95 21.67 -11.45
CA ALA A 69 4.43 21.32 -12.75
C ALA A 69 3.05 20.64 -12.66
N PHE A 70 2.85 19.73 -11.70
CA PHE A 70 1.54 19.12 -11.41
C PHE A 70 0.54 20.13 -10.84
N ALA A 71 0.98 21.02 -9.95
CA ALA A 71 0.11 22.02 -9.31
C ALA A 71 -0.53 22.97 -10.33
N PHE A 72 0.19 23.32 -11.38
CA PHE A 72 -0.25 24.24 -12.43
C PHE A 72 -0.51 23.56 -13.78
N ALA A 73 -0.67 22.23 -13.78
CA ALA A 73 -1.01 21.48 -14.99
C ALA A 73 -2.35 21.92 -15.57
N ASP A 74 -2.47 21.91 -16.90
CA ASP A 74 -3.79 21.93 -17.54
C ASP A 74 -4.54 20.65 -17.16
N LEU A 75 -5.69 20.82 -16.52
CA LEU A 75 -6.44 19.70 -15.94
C LEU A 75 -6.97 18.74 -17.02
N ASN A 76 -7.34 19.27 -18.20
CA ASN A 76 -7.84 18.46 -19.31
C ASN A 76 -6.69 17.63 -19.90
N LYS A 77 -5.53 18.25 -20.10
CA LYS A 77 -4.32 17.58 -20.59
C LYS A 77 -3.89 16.48 -19.60
N LEU A 78 -3.75 16.81 -18.31
CA LEU A 78 -3.39 15.84 -17.28
C LEU A 78 -4.39 14.66 -17.24
N SER A 79 -5.69 14.95 -17.32
CA SER A 79 -6.74 13.94 -17.36
C SER A 79 -6.61 13.01 -18.58
N GLN A 80 -6.28 13.53 -19.76
CA GLN A 80 -6.05 12.75 -20.97
C GLN A 80 -4.82 11.85 -20.85
N GLU A 81 -3.70 12.34 -20.31
CA GLU A 81 -2.47 11.59 -20.14
C GLU A 81 -2.63 10.40 -19.18
N ILE A 82 -3.46 10.53 -18.14
CA ILE A 82 -3.74 9.45 -17.18
C ILE A 82 -5.00 8.65 -17.49
N TYR A 83 -5.62 8.87 -18.66
CA TYR A 83 -6.84 8.15 -19.10
C TYR A 83 -6.77 6.62 -18.93
N PRO A 84 -5.64 5.95 -19.25
CA PRO A 84 -5.54 4.50 -19.12
C PRO A 84 -5.70 3.97 -17.69
N CYS A 85 -5.54 4.83 -16.67
CA CYS A 85 -5.68 4.45 -15.26
C CYS A 85 -7.14 4.42 -14.76
N GLY A 86 -8.12 4.85 -15.57
CA GLY A 86 -9.52 4.96 -15.17
C GLY A 86 -9.79 6.07 -14.14
N TYR A 87 -11.03 6.48 -14.00
CA TYR A 87 -11.43 7.60 -13.11
C TYR A 87 -10.56 8.85 -13.28
N HIS A 88 -10.04 9.05 -14.49
CA HIS A 88 -8.99 9.99 -14.80
C HIS A 88 -9.34 11.45 -14.44
N ASN A 89 -10.57 11.89 -14.63
CA ASN A 89 -11.01 13.25 -14.26
C ASN A 89 -10.88 13.50 -12.75
N GLN A 90 -11.31 12.56 -11.92
CA GLN A 90 -11.22 12.68 -10.47
C GLN A 90 -9.76 12.55 -9.99
N LYS A 91 -8.99 11.62 -10.59
CA LYS A 91 -7.57 11.46 -10.29
C LYS A 91 -6.76 12.68 -10.67
N ALA A 92 -7.00 13.28 -11.84
CA ALA A 92 -6.36 14.52 -12.24
C ALA A 92 -6.63 15.67 -11.25
N LYS A 93 -7.89 15.85 -10.83
CA LYS A 93 -8.25 16.82 -9.78
C LYS A 93 -7.54 16.55 -8.46
N SER A 94 -7.47 15.28 -8.04
CA SER A 94 -6.78 14.90 -6.81
C SER A 94 -5.29 15.15 -6.88
N ILE A 95 -4.63 14.79 -7.98
CA ILE A 95 -3.19 15.00 -8.20
C ILE A 95 -2.87 16.53 -8.22
N GLN A 96 -3.60 17.29 -9.00
CA GLN A 96 -3.40 18.75 -9.06
C GLN A 96 -3.66 19.38 -7.70
N GLY A 97 -4.78 19.06 -7.05
CA GLY A 97 -5.16 19.62 -5.76
C GLY A 97 -4.17 19.26 -4.64
N SER A 98 -3.68 18.02 -4.59
CA SER A 98 -2.64 17.64 -3.63
C SER A 98 -1.33 18.35 -3.89
N SER A 99 -0.95 18.52 -5.16
CA SER A 99 0.26 19.26 -5.54
C SER A 99 0.17 20.75 -5.20
N LEU A 100 -1.00 21.36 -5.39
CA LEU A 100 -1.26 22.74 -4.96
C LEU A 100 -1.17 22.90 -3.46
N ALA A 101 -1.79 22.01 -2.69
CA ALA A 101 -1.71 22.04 -1.22
C ALA A 101 -0.25 21.85 -0.74
N ILE A 102 0.50 20.95 -1.35
CA ILE A 102 1.92 20.75 -1.03
C ILE A 102 2.74 22.03 -1.32
N MET A 103 2.46 22.74 -2.43
CA MET A 103 3.14 23.99 -2.73
C MET A 103 2.79 25.11 -1.75
N ASN A 104 1.50 25.27 -1.42
CA ASN A 104 1.01 26.40 -0.62
C ASN A 104 1.28 26.21 0.87
N ASP A 105 1.04 25.02 1.39
CA ASP A 105 0.98 24.76 2.83
C ASP A 105 2.25 24.07 3.36
N HIS A 106 3.04 23.43 2.46
CA HIS A 106 4.19 22.60 2.85
C HIS A 106 5.49 22.98 2.11
N GLY A 107 5.57 24.18 1.50
CA GLY A 107 6.78 24.68 0.85
C GLY A 107 7.30 23.78 -0.28
N GLY A 108 6.41 23.07 -0.98
CA GLY A 108 6.75 22.18 -2.08
C GLY A 108 7.29 20.79 -1.65
N LYS A 109 7.24 20.47 -0.37
CA LYS A 109 7.67 19.16 0.17
C LYS A 109 6.48 18.34 0.65
N VAL A 110 6.45 17.07 0.30
CA VAL A 110 5.41 16.15 0.80
C VAL A 110 5.47 16.09 2.32
N PRO A 111 4.33 16.30 3.03
CA PRO A 111 4.32 16.25 4.49
C PRO A 111 4.64 14.84 5.02
N GLN A 112 5.15 14.80 6.26
CA GLN A 112 5.69 13.58 6.89
C GLN A 112 4.87 13.10 8.09
N THR A 113 3.65 13.61 8.26
CA THR A 113 2.74 13.16 9.31
C THR A 113 1.45 12.62 8.72
N MET A 114 0.83 11.67 9.43
CA MET A 114 -0.47 11.11 9.01
C MET A 114 -1.53 12.21 8.91
N GLU A 115 -1.54 13.11 9.89
CA GLU A 115 -2.52 14.18 10.04
C GLU A 115 -2.48 15.17 8.88
N GLU A 116 -1.28 15.47 8.37
CA GLU A 116 -1.10 16.38 7.23
C GLU A 116 -1.38 15.67 5.90
N LEU A 117 -0.89 14.43 5.76
CA LEU A 117 -1.08 13.65 4.52
C LEU A 117 -2.56 13.42 4.21
N ILE A 118 -3.38 13.06 5.19
CA ILE A 118 -4.82 12.80 4.97
C ILE A 118 -5.64 14.06 4.65
N LYS A 119 -5.08 15.26 4.83
CA LYS A 119 -5.72 16.51 4.40
C LYS A 119 -5.52 16.79 2.91
N LEU A 120 -4.55 16.13 2.28
CA LEU A 120 -4.29 16.30 0.86
C LEU A 120 -5.44 15.69 0.02
N PRO A 121 -5.92 16.36 -1.02
CA PRO A 121 -6.93 15.84 -1.92
C PRO A 121 -6.56 14.47 -2.51
N GLY A 122 -7.45 13.49 -2.39
CA GLY A 122 -7.24 12.13 -2.89
C GLY A 122 -6.33 11.25 -2.04
N VAL A 123 -5.89 11.72 -0.88
CA VAL A 123 -5.05 10.97 0.05
C VAL A 123 -5.85 10.44 1.23
N GLY A 124 -6.06 9.14 1.25
CA GLY A 124 -6.63 8.44 2.40
C GLY A 124 -5.55 7.82 3.29
N ARG A 125 -5.97 7.22 4.42
CA ARG A 125 -5.07 6.55 5.37
C ARG A 125 -4.15 5.51 4.71
N LYS A 126 -4.66 4.73 3.77
CA LYS A 126 -3.86 3.74 3.02
C LYS A 126 -2.71 4.40 2.25
N THR A 127 -2.99 5.48 1.52
CA THR A 127 -1.99 6.24 0.76
C THR A 127 -0.98 6.89 1.70
N ALA A 128 -1.44 7.49 2.79
CA ALA A 128 -0.57 8.10 3.79
C ALA A 128 0.38 7.08 4.42
N ASN A 129 -0.11 5.89 4.82
CA ASN A 129 0.73 4.81 5.34
C ASN A 129 1.79 4.36 4.31
N CYS A 130 1.41 4.25 3.03
CA CYS A 130 2.36 3.91 1.97
C CYS A 130 3.49 4.93 1.88
N ILE A 131 3.18 6.22 1.84
CA ILE A 131 4.17 7.29 1.73
C ILE A 131 5.07 7.35 2.97
N LEU A 132 4.49 7.25 4.17
CA LEU A 132 5.23 7.28 5.42
C LEU A 132 6.23 6.13 5.52
N GLY A 133 5.81 4.93 5.15
CA GLY A 133 6.66 3.74 5.19
C GLY A 133 7.75 3.75 4.14
N GLU A 134 7.38 4.00 2.89
CA GLU A 134 8.28 3.86 1.74
C GLU A 134 9.28 5.01 1.62
N CYS A 135 8.86 6.24 1.90
CA CYS A 135 9.68 7.42 1.65
C CYS A 135 10.34 7.99 2.90
N PHE A 136 9.75 7.78 4.06
CA PHE A 136 10.22 8.42 5.30
C PHE A 136 10.67 7.41 6.36
N GLY A 137 10.57 6.10 6.09
CA GLY A 137 11.01 5.06 7.01
C GLY A 137 10.18 4.97 8.29
N TYR A 138 9.00 5.60 8.33
CA TYR A 138 8.10 5.45 9.47
C TYR A 138 7.48 4.06 9.47
N PRO A 139 7.46 3.37 10.60
CA PRO A 139 6.76 2.12 10.72
C PRO A 139 5.27 2.32 10.45
N SER A 140 4.80 1.82 9.33
CA SER A 140 3.42 1.92 8.89
C SER A 140 2.96 0.61 8.25
N MET A 141 1.67 0.35 8.27
CA MET A 141 1.11 -0.87 7.71
C MET A 141 0.01 -0.50 6.73
N VAL A 142 0.19 -0.90 5.48
CA VAL A 142 -0.82 -0.68 4.44
C VAL A 142 -1.81 -1.83 4.44
N ILE A 143 -3.06 -1.57 4.79
CA ILE A 143 -4.12 -2.58 4.80
C ILE A 143 -4.89 -2.53 3.48
N ASP A 144 -4.54 -3.44 2.59
CA ASP A 144 -5.21 -3.65 1.31
C ASP A 144 -6.10 -4.91 1.33
N THR A 145 -6.69 -5.26 0.20
CA THR A 145 -7.56 -6.44 0.08
C THR A 145 -6.84 -7.75 0.35
N HIS A 146 -5.52 -7.86 0.07
CA HIS A 146 -4.71 -9.03 0.38
C HIS A 146 -4.45 -9.12 1.87
N MET A 147 -4.04 -8.01 2.50
CA MET A 147 -3.86 -7.93 3.96
C MET A 147 -5.13 -8.29 4.71
N ILE A 148 -6.28 -7.67 4.36
CA ILE A 148 -7.58 -8.00 4.96
C ILE A 148 -7.86 -9.49 4.87
N ARG A 149 -7.77 -10.08 3.69
CA ARG A 149 -8.09 -11.48 3.47
C ARG A 149 -7.15 -12.42 4.21
N ILE A 150 -5.84 -12.26 4.01
CA ILE A 150 -4.84 -13.21 4.49
C ILE A 150 -4.69 -13.12 6.00
N MET A 151 -4.71 -11.94 6.60
CA MET A 151 -4.62 -11.78 8.05
C MET A 151 -5.85 -12.33 8.77
N ASN A 152 -7.04 -12.24 8.16
CA ASN A 152 -8.23 -12.92 8.67
C ASN A 152 -8.14 -14.45 8.52
N LEU A 153 -7.63 -14.98 7.41
CA LEU A 153 -7.41 -16.42 7.22
C LEU A 153 -6.38 -16.97 8.22
N LEU A 154 -5.35 -16.22 8.50
CA LEU A 154 -4.34 -16.55 9.53
C LEU A 154 -4.84 -16.28 10.95
N GLN A 155 -6.03 -15.73 11.13
CA GLN A 155 -6.62 -15.37 12.43
C GLN A 155 -5.74 -14.42 13.27
N PHE A 156 -4.99 -13.51 12.61
CA PHE A 156 -4.32 -12.38 13.26
C PHE A 156 -5.20 -11.14 13.33
N ALA A 157 -6.29 -11.12 12.55
CA ALA A 157 -7.31 -10.07 12.58
C ALA A 157 -8.70 -10.72 12.54
N THR A 158 -9.68 -10.01 13.10
CA THR A 158 -11.09 -10.46 13.15
C THR A 158 -12.04 -9.49 12.45
N SER A 159 -11.59 -8.27 12.24
CA SER A 159 -12.37 -7.20 11.62
C SER A 159 -12.34 -7.28 10.09
N LYS A 160 -13.30 -6.59 9.45
CA LYS A 160 -13.26 -6.26 8.01
C LYS A 160 -12.92 -4.79 7.77
N ASP A 161 -12.91 -3.98 8.82
CA ASP A 161 -12.55 -2.57 8.77
C ASP A 161 -11.03 -2.42 8.71
N PRO A 162 -10.45 -1.77 7.67
CA PRO A 162 -9.01 -1.66 7.50
C PRO A 162 -8.30 -0.98 8.68
N LYS A 163 -8.93 0.03 9.30
CA LYS A 163 -8.33 0.74 10.43
C LYS A 163 -8.29 -0.13 11.69
N LYS A 164 -9.32 -0.92 11.92
CA LYS A 164 -9.34 -1.88 13.05
C LYS A 164 -8.30 -2.98 12.83
N ILE A 165 -8.22 -3.53 11.61
CA ILE A 165 -7.20 -4.53 11.25
C ILE A 165 -5.79 -3.96 11.47
N GLU A 166 -5.52 -2.75 11.01
CA GLU A 166 -4.22 -2.09 11.22
C GLU A 166 -3.84 -2.10 12.70
N LEU A 167 -4.75 -1.70 13.59
CA LEU A 167 -4.51 -1.68 15.04
C LEU A 167 -4.32 -3.09 15.64
N GLU A 168 -5.15 -4.05 15.23
CA GLU A 168 -5.02 -5.45 15.67
C GLU A 168 -3.64 -6.01 15.28
N LEU A 169 -3.20 -5.79 14.05
CA LEU A 169 -1.92 -6.29 13.55
C LEU A 169 -0.71 -5.58 14.20
N MET A 170 -0.83 -4.28 14.50
CA MET A 170 0.21 -3.53 15.20
C MET A 170 0.49 -4.05 16.61
N GLU A 171 -0.48 -4.69 17.27
CA GLU A 171 -0.28 -5.33 18.58
C GLU A 171 0.43 -6.68 18.48
N VAL A 172 0.36 -7.34 17.33
CA VAL A 172 0.82 -8.72 17.12
C VAL A 172 2.19 -8.76 16.44
N PHE A 173 2.40 -7.94 15.43
CA PHE A 173 3.62 -7.94 14.62
C PHE A 173 4.64 -6.93 15.11
N ASN A 174 5.93 -7.29 15.04
CA ASN A 174 7.01 -6.38 15.40
C ASN A 174 7.03 -5.16 14.47
N LYS A 175 7.12 -3.97 15.06
CA LYS A 175 7.09 -2.67 14.38
C LYS A 175 8.09 -2.56 13.22
N ARG A 176 9.27 -3.16 13.34
CA ARG A 176 10.32 -3.17 12.30
C ARG A 176 9.92 -3.92 11.03
N ASP A 177 8.91 -4.79 11.10
CA ASP A 177 8.51 -5.65 10.00
C ASP A 177 7.28 -5.13 9.23
N TRP A 178 6.57 -4.11 9.73
CA TRP A 178 5.26 -3.70 9.23
C TRP A 178 5.24 -3.36 7.73
N VAL A 179 6.16 -2.51 7.26
CA VAL A 179 6.25 -2.13 5.84
C VAL A 179 6.54 -3.36 4.97
N LYS A 180 7.59 -4.10 5.32
CA LYS A 180 8.00 -5.30 4.57
C LYS A 180 6.95 -6.40 4.58
N LEU A 181 6.28 -6.61 5.72
CA LEU A 181 5.20 -7.58 5.87
C LEU A 181 4.07 -7.30 4.88
N THR A 182 3.67 -6.03 4.72
CA THR A 182 2.63 -5.64 3.76
C THR A 182 2.96 -6.15 2.35
N HIS A 183 4.18 -5.88 1.86
CA HIS A 183 4.59 -6.29 0.51
C HIS A 183 4.65 -7.81 0.37
N MET A 184 5.24 -8.50 1.34
CA MET A 184 5.33 -9.97 1.32
C MET A 184 3.94 -10.62 1.31
N VAL A 185 2.98 -10.08 2.05
CA VAL A 185 1.60 -10.58 2.06
C VAL A 185 0.88 -10.31 0.75
N ILE A 186 1.11 -9.17 0.13
CA ILE A 186 0.57 -8.86 -1.21
C ILE A 186 1.11 -9.86 -2.22
N ASP A 187 2.42 -10.07 -2.26
CA ASP A 187 3.06 -11.01 -3.19
C ASP A 187 2.58 -12.45 -2.94
N HIS A 188 2.48 -12.86 -1.68
CA HIS A 188 1.91 -14.16 -1.30
C HIS A 188 0.45 -14.30 -1.74
N GLY A 189 -0.33 -13.25 -1.61
CA GLY A 189 -1.73 -13.20 -2.03
C GLY A 189 -1.94 -13.24 -3.55
N ARG A 190 -0.96 -12.75 -4.30
CA ARG A 190 -0.96 -12.82 -5.77
C ARG A 190 -0.49 -14.19 -6.28
N ALA A 191 0.54 -14.75 -5.65
CA ALA A 191 1.20 -15.97 -6.13
C ALA A 191 0.59 -17.28 -5.61
N VAL A 192 0.18 -17.34 -4.35
CA VAL A 192 -0.19 -18.60 -3.66
C VAL A 192 -1.57 -18.51 -3.02
N CYS A 193 -1.79 -17.56 -2.11
CA CYS A 193 -3.08 -17.42 -1.42
C CYS A 193 -4.07 -16.63 -2.27
N ILE A 194 -4.44 -17.17 -3.44
CA ILE A 194 -5.34 -16.52 -4.40
C ILE A 194 -6.77 -16.60 -3.88
N ALA A 195 -7.55 -15.50 -3.98
CA ALA A 195 -8.86 -15.36 -3.33
C ALA A 195 -9.86 -16.49 -3.63
N ARG A 196 -9.90 -17.00 -4.87
CA ARG A 196 -10.85 -18.04 -5.28
C ARG A 196 -10.24 -19.41 -5.49
N ARG A 197 -8.90 -19.50 -5.54
CA ARG A 197 -8.17 -20.74 -5.79
C ARG A 197 -6.85 -20.73 -5.01
N PRO A 198 -6.89 -20.75 -3.67
CA PRO A 198 -5.67 -20.78 -2.87
C PRO A 198 -4.92 -22.10 -3.11
N GLN A 199 -3.61 -21.99 -3.32
CA GLN A 199 -2.72 -23.14 -3.56
C GLN A 199 -2.12 -23.57 -2.22
N CYS A 200 -2.94 -24.12 -1.33
CA CYS A 200 -2.56 -24.44 0.05
C CYS A 200 -1.42 -25.45 0.11
N ASP A 201 -1.36 -26.41 -0.81
CA ASP A 201 -0.29 -27.44 -0.88
C ASP A 201 1.10 -26.85 -1.19
N GLN A 202 1.16 -25.64 -1.80
CA GLN A 202 2.39 -24.92 -2.12
C GLN A 202 2.67 -23.79 -1.12
N CYS A 203 1.80 -23.65 -0.10
CA CYS A 203 1.86 -22.51 0.80
C CYS A 203 2.90 -22.73 1.90
N VAL A 204 3.87 -21.81 1.98
CA VAL A 204 4.89 -21.84 3.05
C VAL A 204 4.32 -21.60 4.46
N LEU A 205 3.07 -21.16 4.54
CA LEU A 205 2.35 -20.90 5.79
C LEU A 205 1.35 -22.00 6.11
N GLN A 206 1.33 -23.12 5.38
CA GLN A 206 0.31 -24.17 5.51
C GLN A 206 0.17 -24.67 6.95
N ASP A 207 1.28 -24.98 7.61
CA ASP A 207 1.29 -25.54 8.97
C ASP A 207 0.89 -24.50 10.05
N LEU A 208 0.94 -23.22 9.72
CA LEU A 208 0.59 -22.10 10.61
C LEU A 208 -0.79 -21.52 10.31
N CYS A 209 -1.47 -21.99 9.26
CA CYS A 209 -2.72 -21.41 8.79
C CYS A 209 -3.92 -22.19 9.35
N PRO A 210 -4.74 -21.59 10.23
CA PRO A 210 -5.94 -22.24 10.76
C PRO A 210 -7.02 -22.49 9.68
N SER A 211 -6.96 -21.76 8.56
CA SER A 211 -7.95 -21.83 7.46
C SER A 211 -7.45 -22.64 6.26
N VAL A 212 -6.46 -23.50 6.43
CA VAL A 212 -5.95 -24.33 5.34
C VAL A 212 -7.06 -25.24 4.78
N LEU A 213 -7.22 -25.20 3.45
CA LEU A 213 -8.10 -26.14 2.74
C LEU A 213 -7.33 -27.47 2.57
N ARG A 214 -7.88 -28.54 3.11
CA ARG A 214 -7.39 -29.92 2.97
C ARG A 214 -8.15 -30.66 1.90
#